data_2e78da4a037b427f6d742e52630835ee
#
_entry.id   2e78da4a037b427f6d742e52630835ee
#
_cell.length_a   1.000
_cell.length_b   1.000
_cell.length_c   1.000
_cell.angle_alpha   90.00
_cell.angle_beta   90.00
_cell.angle_gamma   90.00
#
_symmetry.space_group_name_H-M   'P 1'
#
loop_
_entity.id
_entity.type
_entity.pdbx_description
1 polymer ?
#
loop_
_entity_poly.entity_id
_entity_poly.type
_entity_poly.pdbx_seq_one_letter_code
_entity_poly.pdbx_strand_id
1 'polypeptide(L)'
;MDFHSQKDLFNTHRHQAIRNLFIEKRKLLGLSQNQLAAAIQTDVSAVAAMENKTGSMSFSDIQLYSDALKVSIKELENLLK
;
A
#
# COMPACT_ATOMS: atom_id res chain seq x y z
N MET A 1 -12.81 -12.46 -23.92
CA MET A 1 -12.66 -11.70 -22.70
C MET A 1 -11.60 -10.63 -22.84
N ASP A 2 -11.88 -9.47 -22.30
CA ASP A 2 -10.97 -8.36 -22.40
C ASP A 2 -9.80 -8.52 -21.44
N PHE A 3 -8.61 -8.53 -22.00
CA PHE A 3 -7.38 -8.66 -21.23
C PHE A 3 -7.20 -7.48 -20.27
N HIS A 4 -7.59 -6.29 -20.70
CA HIS A 4 -7.49 -5.08 -19.86
C HIS A 4 -8.39 -5.14 -18.65
N SER A 5 -9.60 -5.61 -18.84
CA SER A 5 -10.55 -5.73 -17.73
C SER A 5 -10.05 -6.66 -16.66
N GLN A 6 -9.45 -7.79 -17.06
CA GLN A 6 -8.85 -8.72 -16.11
C GLN A 6 -7.70 -8.09 -15.35
N LYS A 7 -6.85 -7.37 -16.06
CA LYS A 7 -5.69 -6.76 -15.46
C LYS A 7 -6.10 -5.68 -14.46
N ASP A 8 -7.08 -4.86 -14.82
CA ASP A 8 -7.54 -3.79 -13.95
C ASP A 8 -8.18 -4.35 -12.69
N LEU A 9 -9.04 -5.36 -12.84
CA LEU A 9 -9.70 -5.99 -11.72
C LEU A 9 -8.68 -6.62 -10.78
N PHE A 10 -7.71 -7.31 -11.33
CA PHE A 10 -6.64 -7.94 -10.58
C PHE A 10 -5.85 -6.91 -9.78
N ASN A 11 -5.44 -5.83 -10.42
CA ASN A 11 -4.68 -4.77 -9.76
C ASN A 11 -5.49 -4.11 -8.66
N THR A 12 -6.76 -3.85 -8.91
CA THR A 12 -7.64 -3.22 -7.93
C THR A 12 -7.74 -4.05 -6.66
N HIS A 13 -8.00 -5.34 -6.80
CA HIS A 13 -8.15 -6.22 -5.65
C HIS A 13 -6.86 -6.36 -4.86
N ARG A 14 -5.75 -6.54 -5.56
CA ARG A 14 -4.47 -6.73 -4.89
C ARG A 14 -3.98 -5.46 -4.22
N HIS A 15 -4.14 -4.33 -4.89
CA HIS A 15 -3.75 -3.05 -4.30
C HIS A 15 -4.59 -2.75 -3.07
N GLN A 16 -5.86 -3.11 -3.09
CA GLN A 16 -6.72 -2.87 -1.95
C GLN A 16 -6.28 -3.70 -0.74
N ALA A 17 -5.93 -4.95 -0.96
CA ALA A 17 -5.42 -5.82 0.10
C ALA A 17 -4.10 -5.28 0.66
N ILE A 18 -3.22 -4.81 -0.21
CA ILE A 18 -1.94 -4.24 0.19
C ILE A 18 -2.15 -2.96 1.00
N ARG A 19 -3.07 -2.08 0.55
CA ARG A 19 -3.39 -0.86 1.30
C ARG A 19 -3.89 -1.18 2.70
N ASN A 20 -4.79 -2.13 2.79
CA ASN A 20 -5.35 -2.53 4.08
C ASN A 20 -4.26 -3.05 5.01
N LEU A 21 -3.32 -3.81 4.48
CA LEU A 21 -2.20 -4.30 5.25
C LEU A 21 -1.34 -3.13 5.74
N PHE A 22 -1.06 -2.16 4.88
CA PHE A 22 -0.26 -1.00 5.25
C PHE A 22 -0.94 -0.18 6.35
N ILE A 23 -2.25 0.04 6.24
CA ILE A 23 -3.01 0.77 7.26
C ILE A 23 -2.93 0.03 8.60
N GLU A 24 -3.13 -1.26 8.57
CA GLU A 24 -3.07 -2.08 9.76
C GLU A 24 -1.69 -2.04 10.42
N LYS A 25 -0.64 -2.19 9.61
CA LYS A 25 0.72 -2.12 10.13
C LYS A 25 1.06 -0.75 10.70
N ARG A 26 0.61 0.32 10.03
CA ARG A 26 0.84 1.66 10.55
C ARG A 26 0.24 1.81 11.94
N LYS A 27 -0.99 1.35 12.11
CA LYS A 27 -1.67 1.43 13.40
C LYS A 27 -1.00 0.56 14.46
N LEU A 28 -0.57 -0.63 14.09
CA LEU A 28 0.13 -1.51 14.99
C LEU A 28 1.45 -0.93 15.48
N LEU A 29 2.13 -0.19 14.62
CA LEU A 29 3.38 0.48 14.98
C LEU A 29 3.15 1.79 15.73
N GLY A 30 1.91 2.20 15.89
CA GLY A 30 1.58 3.43 16.58
C GLY A 30 1.93 4.70 15.81
N LEU A 31 2.04 4.60 14.50
CA LEU A 31 2.43 5.74 13.67
C LEU A 31 1.19 6.51 13.19
N SER A 32 1.29 7.84 13.23
CA SER A 32 0.30 8.69 12.58
C SER A 32 0.60 8.75 11.08
N GLN A 33 -0.36 9.23 10.30
CA GLN A 33 -0.13 9.46 8.88
C GLN A 33 1.03 10.43 8.65
N ASN A 34 1.14 11.47 9.49
CA ASN A 34 2.25 12.42 9.40
C ASN A 34 3.60 11.76 9.67
N GLN A 35 3.65 10.87 10.66
CA GLN A 35 4.88 10.16 11.00
C GLN A 35 5.30 9.22 9.87
N LEU A 36 4.35 8.54 9.27
CA LEU A 36 4.65 7.67 8.14
C LEU A 36 5.12 8.49 6.95
N ALA A 37 4.47 9.60 6.67
CA ALA A 37 4.87 10.49 5.57
C ALA A 37 6.31 10.96 5.75
N ALA A 38 6.68 11.33 6.96
CA ALA A 38 8.05 11.74 7.26
C ALA A 38 9.03 10.59 7.04
N ALA A 39 8.66 9.39 7.44
CA ALA A 39 9.53 8.22 7.31
C ALA A 39 9.84 7.89 5.85
N ILE A 40 8.89 8.10 4.95
CA ILE A 40 9.10 7.82 3.53
C ILE A 40 9.35 9.09 2.71
N GLN A 41 9.58 10.20 3.39
CA GLN A 41 9.94 11.48 2.77
C GLN A 41 8.91 11.97 1.76
N THR A 42 7.66 11.96 2.17
CA THR A 42 6.57 12.42 1.33
C THR A 42 5.61 13.30 2.14
N ASP A 43 4.58 13.83 1.49
CA ASP A 43 3.56 14.62 2.15
C ASP A 43 2.51 13.74 2.81
N VAL A 44 1.91 14.23 3.89
CA VAL A 44 0.82 13.50 4.53
C VAL A 44 -0.35 13.30 3.58
N SER A 45 -0.55 14.21 2.63
CA SER A 45 -1.62 14.05 1.64
C SER A 45 -1.42 12.81 0.77
N ALA A 46 -0.17 12.44 0.49
CA ALA A 46 0.12 11.22 -0.26
C ALA A 46 -0.24 9.96 0.53
N VAL A 47 0.07 9.97 1.83
CA VAL A 47 -0.31 8.86 2.71
C VAL A 47 -1.82 8.76 2.83
N ALA A 48 -2.49 9.89 3.03
CA ALA A 48 -3.95 9.92 3.13
C ALA A 48 -4.61 9.40 1.86
N ALA A 49 -4.09 9.80 0.69
CA ALA A 49 -4.60 9.32 -0.59
C ALA A 49 -4.42 7.81 -0.74
N MET A 50 -3.26 7.30 -0.34
CA MET A 50 -3.00 5.87 -0.38
C MET A 50 -4.00 5.13 0.52
N GLU A 51 -4.21 5.63 1.74
CA GLU A 51 -5.11 4.97 2.69
C GLU A 51 -6.58 5.08 2.29
N ASN A 52 -6.94 6.14 1.59
CA ASN A 52 -8.31 6.33 1.10
C ASN A 52 -8.61 5.53 -0.16
N LYS A 53 -7.64 4.77 -0.64
CA LYS A 53 -7.83 3.88 -1.80
C LYS A 53 -8.08 4.64 -3.09
N THR A 54 -7.48 5.82 -3.22
CA THR A 54 -7.56 6.60 -4.44
C THR A 54 -6.27 6.40 -5.23
N GLY A 55 -6.42 6.21 -6.53
CA GLY A 55 -5.28 5.98 -7.39
C GLY A 55 -4.64 4.62 -7.20
N SER A 56 -3.66 4.33 -8.03
CA SER A 56 -2.91 3.09 -7.97
C SER A 56 -1.54 3.34 -7.33
N MET A 57 -1.01 2.30 -6.70
CA MET A 57 0.34 2.36 -6.15
C MET A 57 1.32 1.80 -7.14
N SER A 58 2.44 2.50 -7.34
CA SER A 58 3.52 1.96 -8.14
C SER A 58 4.27 0.89 -7.35
N PHE A 59 5.07 0.09 -8.05
CA PHE A 59 5.92 -0.88 -7.38
C PHE A 59 6.86 -0.20 -6.39
N SER A 60 7.39 0.96 -6.77
CA SER A 60 8.27 1.74 -5.89
C SER A 60 7.55 2.19 -4.63
N ASP A 61 6.30 2.62 -4.75
CA ASP A 61 5.50 3.00 -3.59
C ASP A 61 5.30 1.83 -2.64
N ILE A 62 4.95 0.68 -3.19
CA ILE A 62 4.75 -0.53 -2.39
C ILE A 62 6.03 -0.87 -1.62
N GLN A 63 7.17 -0.75 -2.28
CA GLN A 63 8.45 -1.03 -1.65
C GLN A 63 8.76 -0.04 -0.53
N LEU A 64 8.54 1.25 -0.75
CA LEU A 64 8.78 2.28 0.25
C LEU A 64 7.90 2.07 1.48
N TYR A 65 6.61 1.85 1.28
CA TYR A 65 5.70 1.62 2.40
C TYR A 65 6.04 0.33 3.12
N SER A 66 6.38 -0.72 2.40
CA SER A 66 6.74 -2.00 3.00
C SER A 66 7.96 -1.87 3.90
N ASP A 67 8.99 -1.16 3.43
CA ASP A 67 10.20 -0.94 4.21
C ASP A 67 9.90 -0.14 5.47
N ALA A 68 9.15 0.93 5.34
CA ALA A 68 8.82 1.80 6.47
C ALA A 68 7.94 1.10 7.50
N LEU A 69 7.04 0.27 7.04
CA LEU A 69 6.05 -0.41 7.90
C LEU A 69 6.49 -1.83 8.29
N LYS A 70 7.69 -2.23 7.88
CA LYS A 70 8.27 -3.54 8.20
C LYS A 70 7.41 -4.70 7.72
N VAL A 71 6.87 -4.54 6.53
CA VAL A 71 6.12 -5.60 5.86
C VAL A 71 7.11 -6.46 5.08
N SER A 72 7.08 -7.76 5.33
CA SER A 72 8.00 -8.67 4.65
C SER A 72 7.51 -9.00 3.26
N ILE A 73 8.44 -9.45 2.41
CA ILE A 73 8.09 -9.93 1.08
C ILE A 73 7.12 -11.11 1.17
N LYS A 74 7.30 -11.93 2.19
CA LYS A 74 6.43 -13.09 2.40
C LYS A 74 4.99 -12.68 2.68
N GLU A 75 4.80 -11.63 3.47
CA GLU A 75 3.46 -11.10 3.72
C GLU A 75 2.82 -10.60 2.43
N LEU A 76 3.59 -9.90 1.60
CA LEU A 76 3.09 -9.42 0.31
C LEU A 76 2.76 -10.59 -0.62
N GLU A 77 3.61 -11.60 -0.67
CA GLU A 77 3.38 -12.78 -1.50
C GLU A 77 2.08 -13.48 -1.10
N ASN A 78 1.81 -13.56 0.18
CA ASN A 78 0.58 -14.17 0.67
C ASN A 78 -0.66 -13.45 0.19
N LEU A 79 -0.57 -12.12 0.08
CA LEU A 79 -1.68 -11.32 -0.44
C LEU A 79 -1.86 -11.50 -1.95
N LEU A 80 -0.81 -11.88 -2.64
CA LEU A 80 -0.82 -11.98 -4.09
C LEU A 80 -1.18 -13.38 -4.59
N LYS A 81 -1.46 -14.30 -3.69
CA LYS A 81 -1.87 -15.66 -4.05
C LYS A 81 -3.33 -15.74 -4.46
#